data_5133d915831d91f30d79739ea58a0738
#
_entry.id   5133d915831d91f30d79739ea58a0738
#
_cell.length_a   1.000
_cell.length_b   1.000
_cell.length_c   1.000
_cell.angle_alpha   90.00
_cell.angle_beta   90.00
_cell.angle_gamma   90.00
#
_symmetry.space_group_name_H-M   'P 1'
#
loop_
_entity.id
_entity.type
_entity.pdbx_description
1 polymer ?
#
loop_
_entity_poly.entity_id
_entity_poly.type
_entity_poly.pdbx_seq_one_letter_code
_entity_poly.pdbx_strand_id
1 'polypeptide(L)'
;MGRHGAPGPSDGDVGPLKGARVLIARGPDRSAELVAALKGVGAEPLLLPLIDFEEARDQHSLDVAFDALGAGAYTWLVISSVTTIQALETKAAERGSTLSTWLPGSTQVATVGPATRRVLESRGVAVDLAPARIQSGAGLLDIWPAGRSSVLLPQADIADPRLRRGIEARGASVQAVIAYHTVDYPADPGRRLPACQPPLEAPGAGDRPPAPVLTAAEAKRAVNAGLLDVVVAASPSAARRIQADLAPLGGCRFVAIGLATAGEAEALGLAVASIAKEPTASGLVAAVVRSLAPGTSPSPHQPQPSTQ
;
A
#
# COMPACT_ATOMS: atom_id res chain seq x y z
N MET A 1 -32.73 -36.84 40.85
CA MET A 1 -32.15 -35.52 41.07
C MET A 1 -30.81 -35.45 40.31
N GLY A 2 -30.89 -35.04 39.08
CA GLY A 2 -29.70 -34.87 38.21
C GLY A 2 -29.26 -33.40 38.33
N ARG A 3 -28.01 -33.16 38.74
CA ARG A 3 -27.38 -31.84 38.71
C ARG A 3 -26.89 -31.57 37.30
N HIS A 4 -27.54 -30.64 36.63
CA HIS A 4 -27.00 -30.03 35.42
C HIS A 4 -25.79 -29.15 35.80
N GLY A 5 -24.59 -29.56 35.40
CA GLY A 5 -23.42 -28.74 35.40
C GLY A 5 -23.58 -27.60 34.41
N ALA A 6 -23.34 -26.37 34.88
CA ALA A 6 -23.24 -25.20 34.00
C ALA A 6 -22.10 -25.41 33.00
N PRO A 7 -22.26 -24.98 31.73
CA PRO A 7 -21.14 -24.99 30.77
C PRO A 7 -20.06 -24.02 31.27
N GLY A 8 -18.84 -24.54 31.38
CA GLY A 8 -17.66 -23.73 31.66
C GLY A 8 -17.39 -22.73 30.53
N PRO A 9 -16.61 -21.68 30.77
CA PRO A 9 -16.32 -20.68 29.77
C PRO A 9 -15.70 -21.35 28.54
N SER A 10 -16.28 -21.04 27.39
CA SER A 10 -15.83 -21.54 26.08
C SER A 10 -14.37 -21.17 25.84
N ASP A 11 -13.57 -22.16 25.51
CA ASP A 11 -12.13 -22.12 25.14
C ASP A 11 -11.87 -21.38 23.79
N GLY A 12 -12.58 -20.29 23.54
CA GLY A 12 -12.71 -19.62 22.24
C GLY A 12 -11.85 -18.36 22.03
N ASP A 13 -10.76 -18.14 22.83
CA ASP A 13 -10.02 -16.88 22.66
C ASP A 13 -8.51 -17.01 22.96
N VAL A 14 -7.85 -18.00 22.38
CA VAL A 14 -6.39 -18.17 22.50
C VAL A 14 -5.73 -18.08 21.13
N GLY A 15 -5.70 -16.87 20.57
CA GLY A 15 -4.91 -16.59 19.38
C GLY A 15 -3.43 -16.40 19.71
N PRO A 16 -2.48 -16.69 18.77
CA PRO A 16 -1.05 -16.55 18.98
C PRO A 16 -0.58 -15.10 19.29
N LEU A 17 -1.45 -14.11 19.08
CA LEU A 17 -1.18 -12.69 19.33
C LEU A 17 -2.11 -12.09 20.40
N LYS A 18 -2.61 -12.89 21.33
CA LYS A 18 -3.54 -12.41 22.37
C LYS A 18 -3.00 -11.19 23.11
N GLY A 19 -3.72 -10.06 23.00
CA GLY A 19 -3.39 -8.80 23.65
C GLY A 19 -2.21 -8.05 23.04
N ALA A 20 -1.57 -8.57 21.98
CA ALA A 20 -0.49 -7.86 21.30
C ALA A 20 -1.02 -6.62 20.56
N ARG A 21 -0.47 -5.46 20.86
CA ARG A 21 -0.84 -4.18 20.26
C ARG A 21 0.01 -3.90 19.02
N VAL A 22 -0.64 -3.96 17.86
CA VAL A 22 0.02 -3.87 16.55
C VAL A 22 -0.35 -2.57 15.85
N LEU A 23 0.63 -1.67 15.71
CA LEU A 23 0.48 -0.41 15.00
C LEU A 23 0.69 -0.63 13.50
N ILE A 24 -0.30 -0.29 12.69
CA ILE A 24 -0.25 -0.42 11.24
C ILE A 24 -0.06 0.97 10.64
N ALA A 25 1.11 1.22 10.04
CA ALA A 25 1.43 2.50 9.38
C ALA A 25 0.75 2.59 8.00
N ARG A 26 -0.58 2.65 8.01
CA ARG A 26 -1.43 2.67 6.82
C ARG A 26 -2.79 3.31 7.11
N GLY A 27 -3.39 3.93 6.07
CA GLY A 27 -4.73 4.52 6.19
C GLY A 27 -5.83 3.48 6.42
N PRO A 28 -6.93 3.87 7.08
CA PRO A 28 -8.07 2.99 7.40
C PRO A 28 -8.60 2.25 6.17
N ASP A 29 -8.80 2.97 5.07
CA ASP A 29 -9.38 2.46 3.81
C ASP A 29 -8.57 1.32 3.17
N ARG A 30 -7.29 1.19 3.54
CA ARG A 30 -6.37 0.18 2.99
C ARG A 30 -5.97 -0.88 4.00
N SER A 31 -6.51 -0.82 5.21
CA SER A 31 -6.10 -1.67 6.33
C SER A 31 -7.16 -2.69 6.75
N ALA A 32 -8.37 -2.64 6.20
CA ALA A 32 -9.50 -3.44 6.66
C ALA A 32 -9.19 -4.95 6.70
N GLU A 33 -8.60 -5.51 5.65
CA GLU A 33 -8.22 -6.92 5.56
C GLU A 33 -7.17 -7.29 6.63
N LEU A 34 -6.11 -6.48 6.78
CA LEU A 34 -5.06 -6.72 7.78
C LEU A 34 -5.59 -6.56 9.21
N VAL A 35 -6.44 -5.56 9.45
CA VAL A 35 -7.11 -5.35 10.76
C VAL A 35 -7.96 -6.57 11.11
N ALA A 36 -8.77 -7.07 10.17
CA ALA A 36 -9.59 -8.26 10.39
C ALA A 36 -8.73 -9.51 10.67
N ALA A 37 -7.66 -9.70 9.89
CA ALA A 37 -6.75 -10.83 10.06
C ALA A 37 -6.01 -10.79 11.40
N LEU A 38 -5.53 -9.62 11.86
CA LEU A 38 -4.89 -9.45 13.16
C LEU A 38 -5.86 -9.70 14.32
N LYS A 39 -7.08 -9.16 14.24
CA LYS A 39 -8.12 -9.44 15.24
C LYS A 39 -8.46 -10.92 15.30
N GLY A 40 -8.50 -11.61 14.16
CA GLY A 40 -8.76 -13.05 14.07
C GLY A 40 -7.72 -13.92 14.81
N VAL A 41 -6.53 -13.40 15.08
CA VAL A 41 -5.48 -14.08 15.85
C VAL A 41 -5.26 -13.47 17.25
N GLY A 42 -6.20 -12.65 17.73
CA GLY A 42 -6.23 -12.09 19.08
C GLY A 42 -5.42 -10.81 19.28
N ALA A 43 -4.88 -10.20 18.23
CA ALA A 43 -4.18 -8.93 18.33
C ALA A 43 -5.13 -7.73 18.46
N GLU A 44 -4.61 -6.63 19.01
CA GLU A 44 -5.24 -5.31 19.08
C GLU A 44 -4.61 -4.39 18.02
N PRO A 45 -5.17 -4.34 16.79
CA PRO A 45 -4.64 -3.46 15.74
C PRO A 45 -4.98 -2.00 16.03
N LEU A 46 -4.01 -1.13 15.79
CA LEU A 46 -4.09 0.33 15.84
C LEU A 46 -3.64 0.88 14.49
N LEU A 47 -4.23 1.95 14.02
CA LEU A 47 -3.89 2.55 12.73
C LEU A 47 -3.09 3.83 12.93
N LEU A 48 -2.04 3.98 12.14
CA LEU A 48 -1.26 5.20 12.01
C LEU A 48 -1.20 5.59 10.54
N PRO A 49 -2.20 6.28 10.01
CA PRO A 49 -2.09 6.83 8.67
C PRO A 49 -1.03 7.93 8.65
N LEU A 50 -0.02 7.76 7.79
CA LEU A 50 1.11 8.69 7.67
C LEU A 50 0.98 9.58 6.46
N ILE A 51 0.35 9.06 5.40
CA ILE A 51 0.12 9.76 4.14
C ILE A 51 -1.34 9.61 3.73
N ASP A 52 -1.80 10.60 2.99
CA ASP A 52 -3.10 10.63 2.35
C ASP A 52 -2.95 11.13 0.91
N PHE A 53 -4.02 11.20 0.16
CA PHE A 53 -3.99 11.58 -1.24
C PHE A 53 -5.00 12.66 -1.54
N GLU A 54 -4.56 13.69 -2.25
CA GLU A 54 -5.38 14.77 -2.75
C GLU A 54 -5.43 14.74 -4.27
N GLU A 55 -6.47 15.28 -4.83
CA GLU A 55 -6.60 15.53 -6.27
C GLU A 55 -5.43 16.35 -6.80
N ALA A 56 -5.10 16.17 -8.08
CA ALA A 56 -4.10 16.97 -8.74
C ALA A 56 -4.43 18.47 -8.62
N ARG A 57 -3.43 19.29 -8.31
CA ARG A 57 -3.62 20.76 -8.24
C ARG A 57 -3.87 21.36 -9.62
N ASP A 58 -3.19 20.82 -10.63
CA ASP A 58 -3.41 21.17 -12.03
C ASP A 58 -4.43 20.21 -12.67
N GLN A 59 -5.70 20.46 -12.36
CA GLN A 59 -6.82 19.70 -12.91
C GLN A 59 -6.92 19.87 -14.43
N HIS A 60 -6.58 21.05 -14.95
CA HIS A 60 -6.66 21.31 -16.38
C HIS A 60 -5.73 20.40 -17.21
N SER A 61 -4.46 20.29 -16.81
CA SER A 61 -3.51 19.40 -17.50
C SER A 61 -3.95 17.93 -17.44
N LEU A 62 -4.52 17.50 -16.29
CA LEU A 62 -5.06 16.15 -16.16
C LEU A 62 -6.28 15.94 -17.05
N ASP A 63 -7.21 16.90 -17.10
CA ASP A 63 -8.41 16.86 -17.92
C ASP A 63 -8.07 16.78 -19.42
N VAL A 64 -7.16 17.66 -19.89
CA VAL A 64 -6.69 17.62 -21.29
C VAL A 64 -6.09 16.27 -21.65
N ALA A 65 -5.25 15.72 -20.79
CA ALA A 65 -4.64 14.41 -21.05
C ALA A 65 -5.68 13.28 -21.00
N PHE A 66 -6.65 13.34 -20.09
CA PHE A 66 -7.71 12.34 -19.97
C PHE A 66 -8.69 12.39 -21.15
N ASP A 67 -9.02 13.58 -21.64
CA ASP A 67 -9.85 13.76 -22.84
C ASP A 67 -9.13 13.27 -24.10
N ALA A 68 -7.83 13.56 -24.22
CA ALA A 68 -6.99 13.05 -25.29
C ALA A 68 -6.88 11.50 -25.24
N LEU A 69 -6.88 10.90 -24.03
CA LEU A 69 -6.95 9.45 -23.86
C LEU A 69 -8.26 8.89 -24.45
N GLY A 70 -9.39 9.45 -24.09
CA GLY A 70 -10.70 9.04 -24.63
C GLY A 70 -10.81 9.23 -26.13
N ALA A 71 -10.14 10.24 -26.70
CA ALA A 71 -10.04 10.47 -28.15
C ALA A 71 -9.05 9.53 -28.88
N GLY A 72 -8.35 8.63 -28.17
CA GLY A 72 -7.42 7.66 -28.80
C GLY A 72 -6.06 8.23 -29.15
N ALA A 73 -5.62 9.33 -28.52
CA ALA A 73 -4.33 9.95 -28.79
C ALA A 73 -3.12 9.11 -28.32
N TYR A 74 -3.37 8.14 -27.42
CA TYR A 74 -2.32 7.30 -26.85
C TYR A 74 -2.49 5.84 -27.23
N THR A 75 -1.38 5.20 -27.60
CA THR A 75 -1.32 3.76 -27.85
C THR A 75 -1.19 2.98 -26.53
N TRP A 76 -0.65 3.62 -25.48
CA TRP A 76 -0.49 3.03 -24.16
C TRP A 76 -0.98 3.94 -23.04
N LEU A 77 -1.65 3.34 -22.06
CA LEU A 77 -1.88 3.92 -20.74
C LEU A 77 -1.08 3.12 -19.71
N VAL A 78 -0.17 3.78 -18.97
CA VAL A 78 0.64 3.13 -17.93
C VAL A 78 0.13 3.54 -16.56
N ILE A 79 -0.32 2.57 -15.76
CA ILE A 79 -0.85 2.77 -14.42
C ILE A 79 0.02 2.06 -13.40
N SER A 80 0.73 2.82 -12.56
CA SER A 80 1.69 2.29 -11.59
C SER A 80 1.12 2.09 -10.18
N SER A 81 -0.07 2.63 -9.86
CA SER A 81 -0.67 2.56 -8.53
C SER A 81 -2.20 2.47 -8.57
N VAL A 82 -2.77 1.90 -7.51
CA VAL A 82 -4.23 1.89 -7.31
C VAL A 82 -4.78 3.31 -7.15
N THR A 83 -4.03 4.23 -6.54
CA THR A 83 -4.43 5.63 -6.38
C THR A 83 -4.56 6.34 -7.73
N THR A 84 -3.74 5.98 -8.72
CA THR A 84 -3.90 6.48 -10.10
C THR A 84 -5.23 6.02 -10.70
N ILE A 85 -5.65 4.76 -10.45
CA ILE A 85 -6.96 4.29 -10.92
C ILE A 85 -8.07 5.15 -10.34
N GLN A 86 -8.02 5.44 -9.03
CA GLN A 86 -9.00 6.28 -8.35
C GLN A 86 -9.13 7.66 -9.00
N ALA A 87 -7.98 8.32 -9.24
CA ALA A 87 -7.97 9.63 -9.90
C ALA A 87 -8.58 9.58 -11.30
N LEU A 88 -8.29 8.54 -12.09
CA LEU A 88 -8.85 8.37 -13.42
C LEU A 88 -10.36 8.00 -13.39
N GLU A 89 -10.79 7.21 -12.42
CA GLU A 89 -12.21 6.90 -12.20
C GLU A 89 -13.00 8.16 -11.83
N THR A 90 -12.45 9.05 -10.99
CA THR A 90 -13.06 10.35 -10.71
C THR A 90 -13.23 11.14 -11.99
N LYS A 91 -12.21 11.21 -12.86
CA LYS A 91 -12.30 11.91 -14.14
C LYS A 91 -13.30 11.27 -15.12
N ALA A 92 -13.42 9.95 -15.12
CA ALA A 92 -14.43 9.26 -15.91
C ALA A 92 -15.86 9.56 -15.40
N ALA A 93 -16.06 9.53 -14.08
CA ALA A 93 -17.34 9.82 -13.44
C ALA A 93 -17.81 11.27 -13.71
N GLU A 94 -16.90 12.26 -13.68
CA GLU A 94 -17.19 13.65 -14.06
C GLU A 94 -17.75 13.77 -15.50
N ARG A 95 -17.45 12.80 -16.36
CA ARG A 95 -17.91 12.70 -17.76
C ARG A 95 -19.09 11.74 -17.92
N GLY A 96 -19.70 11.29 -16.81
CA GLY A 96 -20.80 10.32 -16.82
C GLY A 96 -20.41 8.94 -17.37
N SER A 97 -19.13 8.56 -17.26
CA SER A 97 -18.56 7.34 -17.79
C SER A 97 -17.86 6.52 -16.71
N THR A 98 -17.37 5.34 -17.07
CA THR A 98 -16.44 4.53 -16.28
C THR A 98 -15.08 4.48 -16.97
N LEU A 99 -14.02 4.14 -16.26
CA LEU A 99 -12.69 4.04 -16.87
C LEU A 99 -12.68 3.01 -18.02
N SER A 100 -13.37 1.88 -17.86
CA SER A 100 -13.45 0.83 -18.90
C SER A 100 -14.19 1.26 -20.16
N THR A 101 -15.22 2.11 -20.03
CA THR A 101 -15.97 2.63 -21.19
C THR A 101 -15.33 3.86 -21.80
N TRP A 102 -14.50 4.57 -21.04
CA TRP A 102 -13.74 5.73 -21.51
C TRP A 102 -12.53 5.35 -22.37
N LEU A 103 -11.91 4.22 -22.05
CA LEU A 103 -10.71 3.74 -22.76
C LEU A 103 -11.07 3.23 -24.17
N PRO A 104 -10.45 3.79 -25.23
CA PRO A 104 -10.62 3.23 -26.57
C PRO A 104 -10.05 1.80 -26.64
N GLY A 105 -10.71 0.93 -27.39
CA GLY A 105 -10.24 -0.45 -27.60
C GLY A 105 -8.88 -0.56 -28.29
N SER A 106 -8.36 0.53 -28.87
CA SER A 106 -7.02 0.62 -29.47
C SER A 106 -5.94 0.96 -28.45
N THR A 107 -6.29 1.44 -27.24
CA THR A 107 -5.32 1.79 -26.21
C THR A 107 -4.97 0.57 -25.36
N GLN A 108 -3.72 0.18 -25.35
CA GLN A 108 -3.19 -0.89 -24.50
C GLN A 108 -2.92 -0.39 -23.08
N VAL A 109 -3.11 -1.24 -22.07
CA VAL A 109 -2.92 -0.89 -20.68
C VAL A 109 -1.75 -1.65 -20.07
N ALA A 110 -0.79 -0.92 -19.50
CA ALA A 110 0.34 -1.52 -18.78
C ALA A 110 0.28 -1.15 -17.29
N THR A 111 0.68 -2.09 -16.43
CA THR A 111 0.77 -1.84 -14.98
C THR A 111 2.03 -2.44 -14.38
N VAL A 112 2.42 -1.93 -13.20
CA VAL A 112 3.65 -2.34 -12.51
C VAL A 112 3.41 -3.48 -11.52
N GLY A 113 2.31 -3.43 -10.78
CA GLY A 113 2.10 -4.32 -9.66
C GLY A 113 0.80 -5.13 -9.71
N PRO A 114 0.76 -6.30 -9.05
CA PRO A 114 -0.39 -7.20 -9.09
C PRO A 114 -1.65 -6.61 -8.42
N ALA A 115 -1.49 -5.76 -7.41
CA ALA A 115 -2.63 -5.10 -6.78
C ALA A 115 -3.33 -4.14 -7.76
N THR A 116 -2.55 -3.35 -8.50
CA THR A 116 -3.06 -2.43 -9.55
C THR A 116 -3.73 -3.23 -10.67
N ARG A 117 -3.12 -4.33 -11.11
CA ARG A 117 -3.69 -5.24 -12.10
C ARG A 117 -5.06 -5.77 -11.67
N ARG A 118 -5.15 -6.35 -10.47
CA ARG A 118 -6.43 -6.88 -9.95
C ARG A 118 -7.53 -5.83 -9.90
N VAL A 119 -7.20 -4.60 -9.48
CA VAL A 119 -8.18 -3.52 -9.43
C VAL A 119 -8.63 -3.13 -10.83
N LEU A 120 -7.73 -2.98 -11.80
CA LEU A 120 -8.09 -2.72 -13.21
C LEU A 120 -9.01 -3.79 -13.78
N GLU A 121 -8.63 -5.07 -13.64
CA GLU A 121 -9.41 -6.21 -14.13
C GLU A 121 -10.79 -6.28 -13.44
N SER A 122 -10.90 -5.99 -12.14
CA SER A 122 -12.19 -5.92 -11.43
C SER A 122 -13.08 -4.77 -11.90
N ARG A 123 -12.52 -3.75 -12.54
CA ARG A 123 -13.24 -2.62 -13.15
C ARG A 123 -13.52 -2.82 -14.63
N GLY A 124 -13.26 -4.02 -15.16
CA GLY A 124 -13.47 -4.34 -16.57
C GLY A 124 -12.42 -3.77 -17.52
N VAL A 125 -11.26 -3.36 -17.00
CA VAL A 125 -10.12 -2.89 -17.81
C VAL A 125 -9.13 -4.03 -17.98
N ALA A 126 -8.94 -4.49 -19.22
CA ALA A 126 -7.92 -5.50 -19.56
C ALA A 126 -6.51 -4.93 -19.38
N VAL A 127 -5.59 -5.75 -18.88
CA VAL A 127 -4.16 -5.39 -18.73
C VAL A 127 -3.34 -6.18 -19.73
N ASP A 128 -2.78 -5.47 -20.71
CA ASP A 128 -2.01 -6.05 -21.81
C ASP A 128 -0.56 -6.35 -21.42
N LEU A 129 0.02 -5.54 -20.52
CA LEU A 129 1.41 -5.68 -20.11
C LEU A 129 1.58 -5.52 -18.60
N ALA A 130 2.13 -6.53 -17.94
CA ALA A 130 2.51 -6.48 -16.53
C ALA A 130 3.69 -7.42 -16.25
N PRO A 131 4.70 -6.99 -15.44
CA PRO A 131 5.85 -7.83 -15.13
C PRO A 131 5.44 -9.01 -14.23
N ALA A 132 5.83 -10.22 -14.65
CA ALA A 132 5.52 -11.44 -13.91
C ALA A 132 6.50 -11.71 -12.75
N ARG A 133 7.79 -11.40 -12.94
CA ARG A 133 8.87 -11.74 -12.00
C ARG A 133 9.26 -10.60 -11.08
N ILE A 134 9.56 -9.42 -11.63
CA ILE A 134 10.01 -8.25 -10.88
C ILE A 134 8.90 -7.21 -10.93
N GLN A 135 8.04 -7.19 -9.92
CA GLN A 135 6.87 -6.32 -9.82
C GLN A 135 7.27 -4.87 -9.45
N SER A 136 8.00 -4.23 -10.34
CA SER A 136 8.53 -2.88 -10.19
C SER A 136 8.57 -2.14 -11.52
N GLY A 137 8.83 -0.82 -11.49
CA GLY A 137 9.05 -0.03 -12.70
C GLY A 137 10.20 -0.60 -13.56
N ALA A 138 11.27 -1.09 -12.94
CA ALA A 138 12.35 -1.77 -13.65
C ALA A 138 11.87 -3.03 -14.38
N GLY A 139 11.10 -3.89 -13.69
CA GLY A 139 10.55 -5.09 -14.32
C GLY A 139 9.59 -4.79 -15.46
N LEU A 140 8.82 -3.69 -15.40
CA LEU A 140 8.01 -3.25 -16.53
C LEU A 140 8.89 -2.79 -17.71
N LEU A 141 9.97 -2.08 -17.42
CA LEU A 141 10.93 -1.67 -18.45
C LEU A 141 11.61 -2.85 -19.13
N ASP A 142 11.90 -3.94 -18.42
CA ASP A 142 12.54 -5.14 -19.00
C ASP A 142 11.67 -5.81 -20.07
N ILE A 143 10.35 -5.68 -19.98
CA ILE A 143 9.39 -6.27 -20.92
C ILE A 143 8.74 -5.23 -21.83
N TRP A 144 9.09 -3.94 -21.71
CA TRP A 144 8.48 -2.88 -22.52
C TRP A 144 8.86 -3.03 -23.99
N PRO A 145 7.88 -2.99 -24.91
CA PRO A 145 8.18 -3.14 -26.35
C PRO A 145 9.00 -1.95 -26.85
N ALA A 146 10.02 -2.25 -27.66
CA ALA A 146 10.78 -1.22 -28.35
C ALA A 146 9.99 -0.67 -29.54
N GLY A 147 10.15 0.62 -29.82
CA GLY A 147 9.56 1.26 -30.98
C GLY A 147 8.78 2.53 -30.65
N ARG A 148 8.29 3.18 -31.71
CA ARG A 148 7.52 4.42 -31.56
C ARG A 148 6.13 4.10 -31.01
N SER A 149 5.78 4.73 -29.91
CA SER A 149 4.46 4.67 -29.31
C SER A 149 4.16 5.98 -28.59
N SER A 150 2.89 6.32 -28.44
CA SER A 150 2.43 7.43 -27.60
C SER A 150 1.91 6.88 -26.27
N VAL A 151 2.44 7.39 -25.17
CA VAL A 151 2.18 6.86 -23.82
C VAL A 151 1.63 7.95 -22.93
N LEU A 152 0.49 7.70 -22.31
CA LEU A 152 0.02 8.47 -21.16
C LEU A 152 0.49 7.78 -19.88
N LEU A 153 1.17 8.56 -19.01
CA LEU A 153 1.67 8.11 -17.70
C LEU A 153 1.13 9.03 -16.60
N PRO A 154 -0.11 8.81 -16.11
CA PRO A 154 -0.62 9.50 -14.94
C PRO A 154 0.03 8.92 -13.68
N GLN A 155 0.52 9.80 -12.79
CA GLN A 155 1.32 9.38 -11.64
C GLN A 155 1.18 10.34 -10.46
N ALA A 156 1.75 9.96 -9.30
CA ALA A 156 1.87 10.85 -8.15
C ALA A 156 2.83 12.01 -8.45
N ASP A 157 2.66 13.13 -7.75
CA ASP A 157 3.60 14.27 -7.77
C ASP A 157 5.03 13.88 -7.36
N ILE A 158 5.15 12.90 -6.44
CA ILE A 158 6.43 12.38 -5.93
C ILE A 158 6.95 11.16 -6.71
N ALA A 159 6.40 10.86 -7.90
CA ALA A 159 6.79 9.67 -8.66
C ALA A 159 8.25 9.74 -9.14
N ASP A 160 8.91 8.59 -9.07
CA ASP A 160 10.29 8.44 -9.58
C ASP A 160 10.32 8.59 -11.11
N PRO A 161 11.14 9.49 -11.66
CA PRO A 161 11.21 9.73 -13.10
C PRO A 161 11.86 8.57 -13.90
N ARG A 162 12.43 7.55 -13.24
CA ARG A 162 13.11 6.44 -13.92
C ARG A 162 12.19 5.66 -14.84
N LEU A 163 10.93 5.45 -14.45
CA LEU A 163 9.96 4.74 -15.31
C LEU A 163 9.72 5.52 -16.60
N ARG A 164 9.41 6.82 -16.51
CA ARG A 164 9.22 7.70 -17.67
C ARG A 164 10.43 7.67 -18.59
N ARG A 165 11.61 7.98 -18.04
CA ARG A 165 12.86 8.02 -18.80
C ARG A 165 13.19 6.67 -19.47
N GLY A 166 12.92 5.57 -18.78
CA GLY A 166 13.14 4.23 -19.31
C GLY A 166 12.22 3.87 -20.48
N ILE A 167 10.97 4.34 -20.46
CA ILE A 167 10.02 4.18 -21.57
C ILE A 167 10.44 5.08 -22.76
N GLU A 168 10.80 6.33 -22.51
CA GLU A 168 11.33 7.27 -23.52
C GLU A 168 12.58 6.73 -24.20
N ALA A 169 13.52 6.14 -23.44
CA ALA A 169 14.74 5.54 -23.97
C ALA A 169 14.49 4.35 -24.91
N ARG A 170 13.28 3.76 -24.90
CA ARG A 170 12.86 2.69 -25.82
C ARG A 170 12.12 3.19 -27.05
N GLY A 171 12.09 4.52 -27.25
CA GLY A 171 11.56 5.15 -28.45
C GLY A 171 10.12 5.66 -28.34
N ALA A 172 9.50 5.58 -27.16
CA ALA A 172 8.16 6.09 -26.94
C ALA A 172 8.16 7.61 -26.65
N SER A 173 7.09 8.30 -27.07
CA SER A 173 6.76 9.65 -26.61
C SER A 173 5.88 9.54 -25.37
N VAL A 174 6.34 10.04 -24.22
CA VAL A 174 5.63 9.92 -22.94
C VAL A 174 5.10 11.26 -22.49
N GLN A 175 3.77 11.36 -22.35
CA GLN A 175 3.11 12.43 -21.63
C GLN A 175 2.89 11.97 -20.18
N ALA A 176 3.72 12.49 -19.27
CA ALA A 176 3.52 12.29 -17.84
C ALA A 176 2.66 13.42 -17.29
N VAL A 177 1.62 13.07 -16.52
CA VAL A 177 0.75 14.03 -15.84
C VAL A 177 0.63 13.69 -14.36
N ILE A 178 0.52 14.69 -13.50
CA ILE A 178 0.23 14.49 -12.09
C ILE A 178 -1.25 14.16 -11.98
N ALA A 179 -1.56 12.94 -11.54
CA ALA A 179 -2.93 12.50 -11.32
C ALA A 179 -3.42 12.77 -9.89
N TYR A 180 -2.49 12.82 -8.93
CA TYR A 180 -2.80 13.10 -7.52
C TYR A 180 -1.55 13.57 -6.77
N HIS A 181 -1.77 14.24 -5.64
CA HIS A 181 -0.72 14.61 -4.69
C HIS A 181 -0.68 13.65 -3.51
N THR A 182 0.52 13.30 -3.09
CA THR A 182 0.77 12.60 -1.83
C THR A 182 1.03 13.66 -0.75
N VAL A 183 0.18 13.67 0.28
CA VAL A 183 0.24 14.64 1.37
C VAL A 183 0.38 13.95 2.71
N ASP A 184 0.75 14.69 3.75
CA ASP A 184 0.67 14.20 5.11
C ASP A 184 -0.80 13.98 5.51
N TYR A 185 -1.05 12.91 6.27
CA TYR A 185 -2.40 12.63 6.79
C TYR A 185 -2.78 13.64 7.89
N PRO A 186 -4.03 14.11 7.92
CA PRO A 186 -5.09 13.88 6.94
C PRO A 186 -5.00 14.85 5.74
N ALA A 187 -5.45 14.40 4.56
CA ALA A 187 -5.67 15.27 3.42
C ALA A 187 -6.74 16.31 3.71
N ASP A 188 -6.71 17.42 2.98
CA ASP A 188 -7.80 18.40 2.99
C ASP A 188 -9.12 17.72 2.58
N PRO A 189 -10.16 17.75 3.46
CA PRO A 189 -11.43 17.09 3.17
C PRO A 189 -12.06 17.50 1.85
N GLY A 190 -11.84 18.76 1.39
CA GLY A 190 -12.37 19.28 0.14
C GLY A 190 -11.60 18.83 -1.11
N ARG A 191 -10.44 18.20 -0.95
CA ARG A 191 -9.56 17.75 -2.06
C ARG A 191 -9.13 16.31 -1.94
N ARG A 192 -9.57 15.63 -0.90
CA ARG A 192 -9.20 14.23 -0.65
C ARG A 192 -9.74 13.35 -1.77
N LEU A 193 -8.85 12.56 -2.38
CA LEU A 193 -9.27 11.53 -3.32
C LEU A 193 -10.18 10.52 -2.61
N PRO A 194 -11.37 10.21 -3.19
CA PRO A 194 -12.22 9.17 -2.64
C PRO A 194 -11.46 7.84 -2.52
N ALA A 195 -11.68 7.10 -1.45
CA ALA A 195 -11.13 5.76 -1.35
C ALA A 195 -11.68 4.89 -2.50
N CYS A 196 -10.82 4.05 -3.10
CA CYS A 196 -11.28 3.04 -4.03
C CYS A 196 -12.17 2.06 -3.25
N GLN A 197 -13.46 2.14 -3.43
CA GLN A 197 -14.35 1.16 -2.84
C GLN A 197 -13.94 -0.22 -3.37
N PRO A 198 -13.68 -1.20 -2.50
CA PRO A 198 -13.52 -2.57 -2.97
C PRO A 198 -14.79 -2.97 -3.74
N PRO A 199 -14.68 -3.82 -4.79
CA PRO A 199 -15.88 -4.39 -5.42
C PRO A 199 -16.71 -5.03 -4.32
N LEU A 200 -18.01 -4.69 -4.30
CA LEU A 200 -19.07 -5.15 -3.41
C LEU A 200 -18.67 -6.17 -2.34
N GLU A 201 -18.93 -5.78 -1.11
CA GLU A 201 -18.83 -6.50 0.15
C GLU A 201 -18.75 -8.03 0.03
N ALA A 202 -17.67 -8.61 0.57
CA ALA A 202 -17.74 -9.98 1.02
C ALA A 202 -18.85 -10.05 2.10
N PRO A 203 -19.88 -10.92 1.96
CA PRO A 203 -20.94 -11.04 2.94
C PRO A 203 -20.33 -11.54 4.25
N GLY A 204 -20.35 -10.70 5.31
CA GLY A 204 -19.86 -11.02 6.63
C GLY A 204 -19.09 -9.94 7.38
N ALA A 205 -18.95 -8.74 6.85
CA ALA A 205 -18.45 -7.58 7.62
C ALA A 205 -19.56 -7.08 8.57
N GLY A 206 -20.01 -7.95 9.49
CA GLY A 206 -20.84 -7.55 10.61
C GLY A 206 -20.07 -6.60 11.51
N ASP A 207 -20.78 -5.63 12.02
CA ASP A 207 -20.65 -4.66 13.13
C ASP A 207 -19.38 -4.75 14.03
N ARG A 208 -18.18 -4.91 13.43
CA ARG A 208 -16.93 -4.82 14.16
C ARG A 208 -16.48 -3.37 14.19
N PRO A 209 -16.25 -2.80 15.39
CA PRO A 209 -15.74 -1.43 15.50
C PRO A 209 -14.43 -1.32 14.70
N PRO A 210 -14.24 -0.23 13.94
CA PRO A 210 -12.99 0.02 13.24
C PRO A 210 -11.83 0.05 14.25
N ALA A 211 -10.62 -0.28 13.81
CA ALA A 211 -9.45 -0.16 14.66
C ALA A 211 -9.21 1.32 15.00
N PRO A 212 -8.81 1.67 16.24
CA PRO A 212 -8.53 3.05 16.63
C PRO A 212 -7.44 3.66 15.74
N VAL A 213 -7.62 4.92 15.39
CA VAL A 213 -6.63 5.71 14.63
C VAL A 213 -5.86 6.58 15.62
N LEU A 214 -4.53 6.50 15.56
CA LEU A 214 -3.62 7.33 16.36
C LEU A 214 -3.01 8.41 15.46
N THR A 215 -2.81 9.59 16.04
CA THR A 215 -1.90 10.60 15.48
C THR A 215 -0.44 10.18 15.68
N ALA A 216 0.50 10.75 14.93
CA ALA A 216 1.92 10.49 15.11
C ALA A 216 2.39 10.78 16.56
N ALA A 217 1.88 11.86 17.17
CA ALA A 217 2.20 12.22 18.56
C ALA A 217 1.68 11.19 19.57
N GLU A 218 0.47 10.65 19.37
CA GLU A 218 -0.08 9.59 20.23
C GLU A 218 0.67 8.29 20.06
N ALA A 219 0.99 7.89 18.82
CA ALA A 219 1.78 6.73 18.53
C ALA A 219 3.19 6.83 19.17
N LYS A 220 3.85 8.00 19.07
CA LYS A 220 5.14 8.26 19.73
C LYS A 220 5.07 8.11 21.23
N ARG A 221 4.04 8.66 21.87
CA ARG A 221 3.81 8.48 23.32
C ARG A 221 3.61 7.00 23.67
N ALA A 222 2.83 6.27 22.86
CA ALA A 222 2.61 4.84 23.08
C ALA A 222 3.89 3.99 22.91
N VAL A 223 4.75 4.32 21.92
CA VAL A 223 6.08 3.70 21.79
C VAL A 223 6.93 3.97 23.02
N ASN A 224 7.04 5.22 23.45
CA ASN A 224 7.86 5.61 24.60
C ASN A 224 7.38 4.99 25.91
N ALA A 225 6.08 4.76 26.05
CA ALA A 225 5.48 4.10 27.21
C ALA A 225 5.52 2.56 27.15
N GLY A 226 6.10 1.97 26.08
CA GLY A 226 6.14 0.52 25.90
C GLY A 226 4.74 -0.11 25.70
N LEU A 227 3.79 0.65 25.21
CA LEU A 227 2.41 0.22 25.00
C LEU A 227 2.17 -0.38 23.60
N LEU A 228 3.18 -0.49 22.77
CA LEU A 228 3.12 -1.09 21.43
C LEU A 228 4.14 -2.22 21.33
N ASP A 229 3.68 -3.38 20.87
CA ASP A 229 4.54 -4.54 20.69
C ASP A 229 5.17 -4.57 19.30
N VAL A 230 4.41 -4.16 18.28
CA VAL A 230 4.83 -4.22 16.89
C VAL A 230 4.38 -2.98 16.12
N VAL A 231 5.24 -2.48 15.23
CA VAL A 231 4.88 -1.55 14.16
C VAL A 231 5.07 -2.21 12.80
N VAL A 232 4.06 -2.14 11.95
CA VAL A 232 4.03 -2.73 10.60
C VAL A 232 4.16 -1.64 9.56
N ALA A 233 5.20 -1.73 8.71
CA ALA A 233 5.40 -0.85 7.56
C ALA A 233 5.01 -1.56 6.25
N ALA A 234 4.07 -0.96 5.52
CA ALA A 234 3.56 -1.50 4.25
C ALA A 234 4.23 -0.90 3.00
N SER A 235 5.27 -0.08 3.16
CA SER A 235 6.04 0.51 2.07
C SER A 235 7.36 1.11 2.58
N PRO A 236 8.36 1.35 1.71
CA PRO A 236 9.57 2.10 2.07
C PRO A 236 9.28 3.51 2.60
N SER A 237 8.30 4.21 2.02
CA SER A 237 7.90 5.54 2.52
C SER A 237 7.31 5.49 3.92
N ALA A 238 6.55 4.44 4.26
CA ALA A 238 6.09 4.21 5.63
C ALA A 238 7.25 4.00 6.60
N ALA A 239 8.30 3.27 6.20
CA ALA A 239 9.51 3.07 7.02
C ALA A 239 10.21 4.40 7.32
N ARG A 240 10.35 5.30 6.32
CA ARG A 240 10.91 6.65 6.53
C ARG A 240 10.10 7.47 7.53
N ARG A 241 8.78 7.45 7.41
CA ARG A 241 7.90 8.19 8.33
C ARG A 241 7.93 7.60 9.74
N ILE A 242 7.94 6.27 9.87
CA ILE A 242 8.08 5.61 11.17
C ILE A 242 9.41 6.02 11.83
N GLN A 243 10.51 6.04 11.07
CA GLN A 243 11.80 6.49 11.59
C GLN A 243 11.75 7.95 12.03
N ALA A 244 11.23 8.85 11.19
CA ALA A 244 11.17 10.27 11.50
C ALA A 244 10.24 10.60 12.69
N ASP A 245 9.08 9.96 12.76
CA ASP A 245 8.03 10.33 13.69
C ASP A 245 8.07 9.50 15.00
N LEU A 246 8.53 8.23 14.93
CA LEU A 246 8.44 7.29 16.06
C LEU A 246 9.77 6.86 16.65
N ALA A 247 10.88 6.95 15.91
CA ALA A 247 12.17 6.46 16.44
C ALA A 247 12.67 7.30 17.65
N PRO A 248 13.36 6.68 18.61
CA PRO A 248 13.67 5.24 18.70
C PRO A 248 12.42 4.42 19.07
N LEU A 249 12.36 3.16 18.55
CA LEU A 249 11.20 2.29 18.77
C LEU A 249 11.22 1.56 20.12
N GLY A 250 12.32 1.62 20.85
CA GLY A 250 12.46 0.94 22.15
C GLY A 250 12.24 -0.58 22.01
N GLY A 251 11.30 -1.11 22.77
CA GLY A 251 10.91 -2.53 22.72
C GLY A 251 9.94 -2.89 21.59
N CYS A 252 9.39 -1.89 20.88
CA CYS A 252 8.45 -2.10 19.78
C CYS A 252 9.17 -2.68 18.55
N ARG A 253 8.72 -3.81 18.04
CA ARG A 253 9.35 -4.56 16.95
C ARG A 253 8.90 -4.04 15.60
N PHE A 254 9.83 -3.85 14.66
CA PHE A 254 9.52 -3.40 13.30
C PHE A 254 9.31 -4.61 12.37
N VAL A 255 8.16 -4.64 11.68
CA VAL A 255 7.81 -5.66 10.70
C VAL A 255 7.60 -5.02 9.33
N ALA A 256 8.32 -5.54 8.31
CA ALA A 256 8.23 -5.06 6.94
C ALA A 256 7.35 -5.96 6.07
N ILE A 257 6.60 -5.36 5.14
CA ILE A 257 5.79 -6.07 4.14
C ILE A 257 6.64 -6.84 3.12
N GLY A 258 7.90 -6.48 2.93
CA GLY A 258 8.79 -7.10 1.96
C GLY A 258 10.20 -6.53 2.00
N LEU A 259 11.09 -7.11 1.20
CA LEU A 259 12.53 -6.80 1.19
C LEU A 259 12.84 -5.32 0.92
N ALA A 260 12.13 -4.66 0.00
CA ALA A 260 12.37 -3.24 -0.29
C ALA A 260 12.07 -2.34 0.92
N THR A 261 11.04 -2.66 1.71
CA THR A 261 10.68 -1.93 2.94
C THR A 261 11.67 -2.24 4.06
N ALA A 262 12.13 -3.48 4.15
CA ALA A 262 13.14 -3.88 5.13
C ALA A 262 14.49 -3.19 4.86
N GLY A 263 14.98 -3.22 3.61
CA GLY A 263 16.23 -2.54 3.23
C GLY A 263 16.20 -1.03 3.48
N GLU A 264 15.06 -0.37 3.24
CA GLU A 264 14.89 1.04 3.58
C GLU A 264 14.96 1.26 5.10
N ALA A 265 14.26 0.42 5.88
CA ALA A 265 14.27 0.51 7.34
C ALA A 265 15.68 0.33 7.93
N GLU A 266 16.42 -0.65 7.43
CA GLU A 266 17.80 -0.93 7.83
C GLU A 266 18.75 0.22 7.47
N ALA A 267 18.62 0.79 6.27
CA ALA A 267 19.38 1.97 5.84
C ALA A 267 19.14 3.20 6.73
N LEU A 268 17.95 3.27 7.35
CA LEU A 268 17.56 4.31 8.30
C LEU A 268 17.92 3.97 9.77
N GLY A 269 18.57 2.84 10.01
CA GLY A 269 18.97 2.41 11.36
C GLY A 269 17.84 1.77 12.19
N LEU A 270 16.72 1.38 11.56
CA LEU A 270 15.66 0.63 12.24
C LEU A 270 15.99 -0.87 12.22
N ALA A 271 15.93 -1.51 13.38
CA ALA A 271 16.11 -2.96 13.48
C ALA A 271 14.88 -3.70 12.98
N VAL A 272 14.98 -4.42 11.87
CA VAL A 272 13.89 -5.21 11.29
C VAL A 272 13.78 -6.55 12.00
N ALA A 273 12.68 -6.76 12.72
CA ALA A 273 12.43 -7.98 13.47
C ALA A 273 11.90 -9.13 12.59
N SER A 274 11.12 -8.81 11.56
CA SER A 274 10.58 -9.81 10.63
C SER A 274 10.15 -9.17 9.30
N ILE A 275 10.21 -9.97 8.23
CA ILE A 275 9.77 -9.60 6.89
C ILE A 275 8.67 -10.56 6.47
N ALA A 276 7.56 -10.04 5.93
CA ALA A 276 6.52 -10.90 5.37
C ALA A 276 7.06 -11.67 4.15
N LYS A 277 6.77 -12.97 4.08
CA LYS A 277 7.15 -13.81 2.93
C LYS A 277 6.34 -13.45 1.68
N GLU A 278 5.10 -13.00 1.89
CA GLU A 278 4.19 -12.55 0.85
C GLU A 278 3.62 -11.18 1.24
N PRO A 279 3.45 -10.24 0.29
CA PRO A 279 2.93 -8.91 0.56
C PRO A 279 1.40 -8.91 0.70
N THR A 280 0.87 -9.81 1.53
CA THR A 280 -0.56 -10.03 1.82
C THR A 280 -0.85 -9.79 3.30
N ALA A 281 -2.13 -9.65 3.66
CA ALA A 281 -2.54 -9.54 5.06
C ALA A 281 -2.12 -10.77 5.87
N SER A 282 -2.31 -11.97 5.33
CA SER A 282 -1.88 -13.23 5.96
C SER A 282 -0.36 -13.32 6.13
N GLY A 283 0.41 -12.90 5.11
CA GLY A 283 1.87 -12.85 5.17
C GLY A 283 2.38 -11.90 6.25
N LEU A 284 1.73 -10.73 6.42
CA LEU A 284 2.04 -9.77 7.48
C LEU A 284 1.68 -10.32 8.86
N VAL A 285 0.50 -10.93 9.04
CA VAL A 285 0.14 -11.59 10.31
C VAL A 285 1.16 -12.65 10.69
N ALA A 286 1.55 -13.51 9.76
CA ALA A 286 2.58 -14.52 10.01
C ALA A 286 3.93 -13.90 10.38
N ALA A 287 4.30 -12.74 9.80
CA ALA A 287 5.52 -12.02 10.15
C ALA A 287 5.45 -11.41 11.57
N VAL A 288 4.29 -10.86 11.94
CA VAL A 288 4.05 -10.35 13.30
C VAL A 288 4.16 -11.47 14.33
N VAL A 289 3.53 -12.63 14.08
CA VAL A 289 3.65 -13.81 14.96
C VAL A 289 5.10 -14.21 15.14
N ARG A 290 5.87 -14.32 14.04
CA ARG A 290 7.31 -14.65 14.13
C ARG A 290 8.10 -13.61 14.91
N SER A 291 7.78 -12.33 14.75
CA SER A 291 8.51 -11.28 15.45
C SER A 291 8.33 -11.33 16.97
N LEU A 292 7.21 -11.83 17.46
CA LEU A 292 6.89 -11.92 18.88
C LEU A 292 7.18 -13.30 19.49
N ALA A 293 7.61 -14.28 18.67
CA ALA A 293 7.98 -15.60 19.17
C ALA A 293 9.16 -15.53 20.16
N PRO A 294 9.14 -16.32 21.25
CA PRO A 294 10.25 -16.36 22.21
C PRO A 294 11.55 -16.75 21.50
N GLY A 295 12.62 -15.98 21.67
CA GLY A 295 13.95 -16.27 21.13
C GLY A 295 14.36 -15.43 19.91
N THR A 296 13.53 -14.56 19.38
CA THR A 296 13.89 -13.60 18.33
C THR A 296 14.36 -12.27 18.93
N SER A 297 15.56 -12.25 19.50
CA SER A 297 16.25 -10.96 19.74
C SER A 297 16.81 -10.47 18.41
N PRO A 298 16.69 -9.17 18.07
CA PRO A 298 17.34 -8.60 16.88
C PRO A 298 18.85 -8.79 17.05
N SER A 299 19.50 -9.50 16.10
CA SER A 299 20.96 -9.60 16.07
C SER A 299 21.54 -8.20 15.85
N PRO A 300 22.45 -7.72 16.72
CA PRO A 300 23.19 -6.52 16.43
C PRO A 300 24.11 -6.80 15.23
N HIS A 301 23.97 -5.98 14.19
CA HIS A 301 24.81 -6.03 13.00
C HIS A 301 26.27 -5.81 13.42
N GLN A 302 27.13 -6.84 13.32
CA GLN A 302 28.57 -6.69 13.43
C GLN A 302 29.06 -6.11 12.08
N PRO A 303 29.77 -4.97 12.08
CA PRO A 303 30.44 -4.49 10.89
C PRO A 303 31.54 -5.48 10.51
N GLN A 304 31.53 -5.95 9.27
CA GLN A 304 32.61 -6.77 8.72
C GLN A 304 33.91 -5.95 8.70
N PRO A 305 35.04 -6.51 9.15
CA PRO A 305 36.31 -5.81 9.06
C PRO A 305 36.72 -5.71 7.58
N SER A 306 37.02 -4.48 7.16
CA SER A 306 37.65 -4.18 5.88
C SER A 306 38.99 -4.90 5.79
N THR A 307 39.11 -5.84 4.87
CA THR A 307 40.41 -6.42 4.50
C THR A 307 41.16 -5.42 3.64
N GLN A 308 42.34 -5.03 4.10
CA GLN A 308 43.32 -4.25 3.36
C GLN A 308 43.85 -5.03 2.15
#